data_c50347a3f1f61ec16d80a31b1e01d615
#
_entry.id   c50347a3f1f61ec16d80a31b1e01d615
#
_cell.length_a   1.000
_cell.length_b   1.000
_cell.length_c   1.000
_cell.angle_alpha   90.00
_cell.angle_beta   90.00
_cell.angle_gamma   90.00
#
_symmetry.space_group_name_H-M   'P 1'
#
loop_
_entity.id
_entity.type
_entity.pdbx_description
1 polymer ?
#
loop_
_entity_poly.entity_id
_entity_poly.type
_entity_poly.pdbx_seq_one_letter_code
_entity_poly.pdbx_strand_id
1 'polypeptide(L)' 'MAQENEHIRKLIKARDRQVEQRRTIADTLAQPYERGETEGVRQAFIIIQSTIEAIERAIEHEEDLETEQELAEPRT' A
#
# COMPACT_ATOMS: atom_id res chain seq x y z
N MET A 1 -25.34 -4.22 -11.00
CA MET A 1 -24.38 -3.20 -10.64
C MET A 1 -23.35 -3.75 -9.68
N ALA A 2 -22.10 -3.65 -10.03
CA ALA A 2 -21.05 -4.17 -9.16
C ALA A 2 -20.91 -3.29 -7.95
N GLN A 3 -20.92 -3.90 -6.79
CA GLN A 3 -20.70 -3.18 -5.55
C GLN A 3 -19.21 -3.04 -5.33
N GLU A 4 -18.81 -1.83 -4.98
CA GLU A 4 -17.43 -1.57 -4.68
C GLU A 4 -17.02 -2.31 -3.41
N ASN A 5 -15.91 -3.02 -3.48
CA ASN A 5 -15.41 -3.73 -2.32
C ASN A 5 -14.81 -2.73 -1.34
N GLU A 6 -15.45 -2.60 -0.19
CA GLU A 6 -15.05 -1.63 0.80
C GLU A 6 -13.65 -1.90 1.34
N HIS A 7 -13.30 -3.18 1.48
CA HIS A 7 -11.97 -3.54 1.99
C HIS A 7 -10.88 -3.13 1.02
N ILE A 8 -11.11 -3.38 -0.27
CA ILE A 8 -10.14 -3.01 -1.31
C ILE A 8 -10.02 -1.49 -1.37
N ARG A 9 -11.13 -0.79 -1.28
CA ARG A 9 -11.10 0.67 -1.33
C ARG A 9 -10.28 1.26 -0.17
N LYS A 10 -10.44 0.69 1.02
CA LYS A 10 -9.67 1.16 2.17
C LYS A 10 -8.18 0.89 2.00
N LEU A 11 -7.84 -0.26 1.43
CA LEU A 11 -6.44 -0.60 1.18
C LEU A 11 -5.83 0.31 0.15
N ILE A 12 -6.57 0.63 -0.91
CA ILE A 12 -6.09 1.55 -1.93
C ILE A 12 -5.82 2.93 -1.32
N LYS A 13 -6.72 3.39 -0.48
CA LYS A 13 -6.55 4.68 0.18
C LYS A 13 -5.31 4.68 1.08
N ALA A 14 -5.13 3.58 1.81
CA ALA A 14 -3.94 3.46 2.66
C ALA A 14 -2.67 3.44 1.83
N ARG A 15 -2.69 2.73 0.71
CA ARG A 15 -1.55 2.68 -0.19
C ARG A 15 -1.22 4.08 -0.72
N ASP A 16 -2.24 4.80 -1.15
CA ASP A 16 -2.02 6.14 -1.71
C ASP A 16 -1.38 7.08 -0.69
N ARG A 17 -1.78 6.97 0.57
CA ARG A 17 -1.17 7.76 1.62
C ARG A 17 0.30 7.40 1.81
N GLN A 18 0.60 6.12 1.77
CA GLN A 18 1.98 5.67 1.91
C GLN A 18 2.84 6.12 0.73
N VAL A 19 2.27 6.09 -0.46
CA VAL A 19 2.99 6.56 -1.65
C VAL A 19 3.33 8.04 -1.51
N GLU A 20 2.42 8.84 -0.99
CA GLU A 20 2.70 10.26 -0.78
C GLU A 20 3.83 10.46 0.21
N GLN A 21 3.80 9.72 1.31
CA GLN A 21 4.88 9.80 2.29
C GLN A 21 6.21 9.37 1.69
N ARG A 22 6.18 8.32 0.86
CA ARG A 22 7.39 7.86 0.20
C ARG A 22 7.98 8.94 -0.69
N ARG A 23 7.14 9.66 -1.41
CA ARG A 23 7.59 10.73 -2.28
C ARG A 23 8.25 11.85 -1.49
N THR A 24 7.66 12.20 -0.35
CA THR A 24 8.23 13.23 0.51
C THR A 24 9.59 12.81 1.04
N ILE A 25 9.72 11.55 1.46
CA ILE A 25 10.99 11.06 1.98
C ILE A 25 12.03 10.93 0.87
N ALA A 26 11.59 10.52 -0.32
CA ALA A 26 12.48 10.43 -1.46
C ALA A 26 13.08 11.80 -1.79
N ASP A 27 12.27 12.83 -1.63
CA ASP A 27 12.71 14.20 -1.84
C ASP A 27 13.88 14.53 -0.91
N THR A 28 13.74 14.15 0.35
CA THR A 28 14.80 14.36 1.33
C THR A 28 16.05 13.55 1.00
N LEU A 29 15.85 12.28 0.58
CA LEU A 29 16.98 11.43 0.25
C LEU A 29 17.73 11.89 -1.00
N ALA A 30 17.03 12.62 -1.89
CA ALA A 30 17.65 13.12 -3.10
C ALA A 30 18.51 14.35 -2.86
N GLN A 31 18.42 14.95 -1.68
CA GLN A 31 19.20 16.11 -1.34
C GLN A 31 20.60 15.72 -0.90
N PRO A 32 21.54 16.67 -0.89
CA PRO A 32 22.89 16.35 -0.46
C PRO A 32 22.90 15.79 0.96
N TYR A 33 23.85 14.91 1.20
CA TYR A 33 23.99 14.26 2.49
C TYR A 33 24.11 15.27 3.62
N GLU A 34 23.32 15.06 4.66
CA GLU A 34 23.40 15.86 5.87
C GLU A 34 23.68 14.92 7.04
N ARG A 35 24.67 15.31 7.82
CA ARG A 35 25.13 14.47 8.90
C ARG A 35 24.05 14.25 9.94
N GLY A 36 23.80 13.00 10.29
CA GLY A 36 22.94 12.65 11.41
C GLY A 36 21.50 12.39 11.07
N GLU A 37 21.06 12.66 9.84
CA GLU A 37 19.66 12.51 9.50
C GLU A 37 19.38 11.40 8.51
N THR A 38 20.38 10.98 7.78
CA THR A 38 20.20 10.07 6.65
C THR A 38 19.70 8.69 7.07
N GLU A 39 20.18 8.20 8.20
CA GLU A 39 19.87 6.84 8.64
C GLU A 39 18.39 6.69 8.99
N GLY A 40 17.85 7.61 9.77
CA GLY A 40 16.44 7.54 10.13
C GLY A 40 15.52 7.70 8.92
N VAL A 41 15.90 8.60 8.02
CA VAL A 41 15.11 8.81 6.80
C VAL A 41 15.17 7.58 5.92
N ARG A 42 16.33 6.96 5.81
CA ARG A 42 16.49 5.76 5.02
C ARG A 42 15.65 4.62 5.57
N GLN A 43 15.65 4.45 6.89
CA GLN A 43 14.84 3.41 7.51
C GLN A 43 13.37 3.66 7.30
N ALA A 44 12.93 4.92 7.42
CA ALA A 44 11.54 5.26 7.17
C ALA A 44 11.14 4.92 5.75
N PHE A 45 12.03 5.18 4.79
CA PHE A 45 11.78 4.85 3.39
C PHE A 45 11.55 3.36 3.22
N ILE A 46 12.42 2.55 3.83
CA ILE A 46 12.31 1.10 3.73
C ILE A 46 11.01 0.60 4.34
N ILE A 47 10.65 1.14 5.50
CA ILE A 47 9.42 0.74 6.18
C ILE A 47 8.20 1.11 5.35
N ILE A 48 8.19 2.30 4.78
CA ILE A 48 7.07 2.74 3.96
C ILE A 48 6.96 1.87 2.70
N GLN A 49 8.08 1.57 2.06
CA GLN A 49 8.06 0.73 0.88
C GLN A 49 7.56 -0.69 1.21
N SER A 50 8.01 -1.24 2.33
CA SER A 50 7.53 -2.55 2.77
C SER A 50 6.03 -2.52 3.06
N THR A 51 5.55 -1.44 3.63
CA THR A 51 4.12 -1.28 3.92
C THR A 51 3.32 -1.23 2.63
N ILE A 52 3.81 -0.49 1.62
CA ILE A 52 3.15 -0.42 0.32
C ILE A 52 3.05 -1.81 -0.30
N GLU A 53 4.14 -2.55 -0.28
CA GLU A 53 4.15 -3.90 -0.86
C GLU A 53 3.19 -4.83 -0.12
N ALA A 54 3.15 -4.72 1.20
CA ALA A 54 2.22 -5.53 1.99
C ALA A 54 0.77 -5.17 1.67
N ILE A 55 0.49 -3.87 1.49
CA ILE A 55 -0.86 -3.44 1.14
C ILE A 55 -1.23 -3.96 -0.24
N GLU A 56 -0.31 -3.91 -1.19
CA GLU A 56 -0.60 -4.40 -2.54
C GLU A 56 -0.89 -5.89 -2.53
N ARG A 57 -0.16 -6.66 -1.73
CA ARG A 57 -0.46 -8.08 -1.59
C ARG A 57 -1.82 -8.30 -0.93
N ALA A 58 -2.18 -7.43 0.01
CA ALA A 58 -3.48 -7.54 0.65
C ALA A 58 -4.60 -7.25 -0.33
N ILE A 59 -4.40 -6.30 -1.23
CA ILE A 59 -5.38 -5.99 -2.26
C ILE A 59 -5.59 -7.21 -3.16
N GLU A 60 -4.51 -7.83 -3.60
CA GLU A 60 -4.60 -9.05 -4.42
C GLU A 60 -5.36 -10.14 -3.67
N HIS A 61 -5.07 -10.30 -2.39
CA HIS A 61 -5.74 -11.30 -1.59
C HIS A 61 -7.23 -11.02 -1.47
N GLU A 62 -7.61 -9.76 -1.28
CA GLU A 62 -9.02 -9.41 -1.20
C GLU A 62 -9.72 -9.66 -2.53
N GLU A 63 -9.04 -9.41 -3.64
CA GLU A 63 -9.60 -9.70 -4.95
C GLU A 63 -9.80 -11.20 -5.13
N ASP A 64 -8.86 -12.00 -4.66
CA ASP A 64 -9.00 -13.45 -4.71
C ASP A 64 -10.15 -13.93 -3.85
N LEU A 65 -10.29 -13.37 -2.65
CA LEU A 65 -11.40 -13.72 -1.77
C LEU A 65 -12.74 -13.39 -2.40
N GLU A 66 -12.80 -12.26 -3.08
CA GLU A 66 -14.01 -11.84 -3.77
C GLU A 66 -14.38 -12.83 -4.86
N THR A 67 -13.40 -13.26 -5.65
CA THR A 67 -13.62 -14.24 -6.69
C THR A 67 -14.05 -15.57 -6.11
N GLU A 68 -13.41 -16.01 -5.04
CA GLU A 68 -13.78 -17.26 -4.38
C GLU A 68 -15.20 -17.21 -3.88
N GLN A 69 -15.59 -16.08 -3.33
CA GLN A 69 -16.93 -15.91 -2.80
C GLN A 69 -17.97 -15.97 -3.90
N GLU A 70 -17.68 -15.36 -5.04
CA GLU A 70 -18.55 -15.41 -6.19
C GLU A 70 -18.73 -16.83 -6.70
N LEU A 71 -17.64 -17.58 -6.76
CA LEU A 71 -17.66 -18.95 -7.24
C LEU A 71 -18.36 -19.89 -6.27
N ALA A 72 -18.27 -19.59 -4.98
CA ALA A 72 -18.86 -20.47 -3.96
C ALA A 72 -20.34 -20.22 -3.77
N GLU A 73 -20.84 -19.05 -4.15
CA GLU A 73 -22.24 -18.73 -3.95
C GLU A 73 -23.12 -19.48 -4.95
N PRO A 74 -24.11 -20.23 -4.46
CA PRO A 74 -25.01 -20.90 -5.37
C PRO A 74 -25.84 -19.88 -6.13
N ARG A 75 -25.98 -20.12 -7.39
CA ARG A 75 -26.85 -19.29 -8.21
C ARG A 75 -28.24 -19.86 -8.25
N THR A 76 -29.17 -19.07 -7.85
CA THR A 76 -30.56 -19.48 -7.90
C THR A 76 -31.28 -18.76 -9.00
#